data_b1ca79589122e3b596d2880bf53f2406
#
_entry.id   b1ca79589122e3b596d2880bf53f2406
#
_cell.length_a   1.000
_cell.length_b   1.000
_cell.length_c   1.000
_cell.angle_alpha   90.00
_cell.angle_beta   90.00
_cell.angle_gamma   90.00
#
_symmetry.space_group_name_H-M   'P 1'
#
loop_
_entity.id
_entity.type
_entity.pdbx_description
1 polymer ?
#
loop_
_entity_poly.entity_id
_entity_poly.type
_entity_poly.pdbx_seq_one_letter_code
_entity_poly.pdbx_strand_id
1 'polypeptide(L)'
;MLKKAYKFWFLTGSQDLYGDECLAHVAEHSKIIVENLNRSGNLPYEVVWKPTLITDALIRQTFNEANNDPDCAGVITWMHTFSPAKSWIAGLREYRKPLLHLHTQFNEEIPYDTIDMDFMNENQSAHGDREYGHIVTRMGIERKVVAGHWSDERVQSRIASWMRTAVGIVESRNVRILRVADNMRNVAVTEGDKVEAQIKLGWTVDAYPVNEIAEYVAAVSQADTDALVDEYYQMYDILLDGRDEKEFRRHVAVQAQIELGFERFMVEKDYHAIVTHFGDLGALKQLPGLAIQRLEEKGYGFGGEGDWKTAAMVRLMKVMTEGMKDAKGTSFMEDYTYNLVPGKEGILEAHMLEVCPSIADGPIGVKVQPLSMGDREDPARLVFTSKTGPGIAASLVDLGTRFRLIINSVDCKKVEKPMPKLPVATAFWTPEPNLKTGAEAWILAGGAHHTAFSYDLTAEQMGDWA
;
A
#
# COMPACT_ATOMS: atom_id res chain seq x y z
N MET A 1 3.96 -2.87 13.73
CA MET A 1 3.62 -4.25 13.28
C MET A 1 4.87 -4.95 12.78
N LEU A 2 5.04 -6.27 13.03
CA LEU A 2 6.19 -7.00 12.51
C LEU A 2 6.02 -7.23 11.01
N LYS A 3 7.06 -6.91 10.23
CA LYS A 3 7.11 -7.19 8.78
C LYS A 3 7.00 -8.69 8.56
N LYS A 4 6.02 -9.15 7.77
CA LYS A 4 5.89 -10.54 7.37
C LYS A 4 6.92 -10.87 6.29
N ALA A 5 7.69 -11.94 6.47
CA ALA A 5 8.70 -12.38 5.52
C ALA A 5 8.05 -13.17 4.37
N TYR A 6 7.47 -12.44 3.41
CA TYR A 6 6.92 -13.06 2.21
C TYR A 6 7.99 -13.61 1.28
N LYS A 7 7.61 -14.64 0.50
CA LYS A 7 8.42 -15.28 -0.55
C LYS A 7 7.63 -15.38 -1.84
N PHE A 8 8.34 -15.45 -2.94
CA PHE A 8 7.75 -15.67 -4.27
C PHE A 8 8.29 -16.96 -4.86
N TRP A 9 7.42 -17.81 -5.38
CA TRP A 9 7.84 -19.08 -5.97
C TRP A 9 8.15 -18.90 -7.45
N PHE A 10 9.28 -19.46 -7.90
CA PHE A 10 9.67 -19.47 -9.30
C PHE A 10 9.35 -20.84 -9.89
N LEU A 11 8.45 -20.86 -10.87
CA LEU A 11 7.92 -22.07 -11.51
C LEU A 11 8.35 -22.12 -12.97
N THR A 12 9.15 -23.12 -13.33
CA THR A 12 9.63 -23.31 -14.70
C THR A 12 8.89 -24.46 -15.35
N GLY A 13 8.32 -24.21 -16.53
CA GLY A 13 7.63 -25.22 -17.32
C GLY A 13 8.57 -25.91 -18.33
N SER A 14 8.39 -27.22 -18.52
CA SER A 14 8.99 -28.04 -19.53
C SER A 14 8.08 -29.25 -19.85
N GLN A 15 8.61 -30.30 -20.48
CA GLN A 15 7.93 -31.56 -20.75
C GLN A 15 8.91 -32.74 -20.87
N ASP A 16 8.44 -33.96 -20.60
CA ASP A 16 9.24 -35.19 -20.64
C ASP A 16 9.83 -35.50 -22.03
N LEU A 17 9.21 -34.95 -23.09
CA LEU A 17 9.63 -35.22 -24.47
C LEU A 17 11.11 -34.90 -24.75
N TYR A 18 11.70 -33.96 -23.99
CA TYR A 18 13.08 -33.54 -24.19
C TYR A 18 14.13 -34.40 -23.50
N GLY A 19 13.72 -35.36 -22.67
CA GLY A 19 14.59 -36.29 -21.96
C GLY A 19 15.28 -35.71 -20.71
N ASP A 20 15.92 -36.60 -19.95
CA ASP A 20 16.44 -36.28 -18.61
C ASP A 20 17.57 -35.23 -18.63
N GLU A 21 18.43 -35.26 -19.65
CA GLU A 21 19.57 -34.33 -19.78
C GLU A 21 19.06 -32.88 -19.98
N CYS A 22 18.15 -32.65 -20.91
CA CYS A 22 17.54 -31.36 -21.12
C CYS A 22 16.80 -30.88 -19.88
N LEU A 23 16.04 -31.73 -19.20
CA LEU A 23 15.36 -31.40 -17.96
C LEU A 23 16.32 -31.03 -16.82
N ALA A 24 17.48 -31.64 -16.76
CA ALA A 24 18.53 -31.29 -15.80
C ALA A 24 19.09 -29.89 -16.09
N HIS A 25 19.36 -29.57 -17.36
CA HIS A 25 19.78 -28.20 -17.77
C HIS A 25 18.70 -27.16 -17.46
N VAL A 26 17.42 -27.44 -17.74
CA VAL A 26 16.31 -26.57 -17.42
C VAL A 26 16.25 -26.24 -15.92
N ALA A 27 16.45 -27.26 -15.08
CA ALA A 27 16.48 -27.09 -13.62
C ALA A 27 17.70 -26.27 -13.17
N GLU A 28 18.88 -26.48 -13.76
CA GLU A 28 20.09 -25.72 -13.46
C GLU A 28 19.96 -24.27 -13.87
N HIS A 29 19.51 -24.00 -15.10
CA HIS A 29 19.26 -22.62 -15.58
C HIS A 29 18.25 -21.86 -14.71
N SER A 30 17.17 -22.54 -14.30
CA SER A 30 16.18 -21.96 -13.39
C SER A 30 16.78 -21.56 -12.04
N LYS A 31 17.65 -22.41 -11.47
CA LYS A 31 18.35 -22.11 -10.22
C LYS A 31 19.30 -20.93 -10.37
N ILE A 32 20.05 -20.86 -11.47
CA ILE A 32 20.96 -19.75 -11.77
C ILE A 32 20.17 -18.42 -11.83
N ILE A 33 19.02 -18.40 -12.51
CA ILE A 33 18.16 -17.21 -12.55
C ILE A 33 17.72 -16.80 -11.14
N VAL A 34 17.18 -17.74 -10.36
CA VAL A 34 16.71 -17.48 -9.00
C VAL A 34 17.83 -16.99 -8.09
N GLU A 35 19.01 -17.62 -8.15
CA GLU A 35 20.18 -17.19 -7.39
C GLU A 35 20.64 -15.78 -7.76
N ASN A 36 20.66 -15.47 -9.07
CA ASN A 36 21.00 -14.13 -9.53
C ASN A 36 19.99 -13.08 -9.05
N LEU A 37 18.70 -13.34 -9.21
CA LEU A 37 17.63 -12.47 -8.73
C LEU A 37 17.79 -12.19 -7.23
N ASN A 38 18.03 -13.21 -6.41
CA ASN A 38 18.21 -13.03 -4.97
C ASN A 38 19.51 -12.31 -4.59
N ARG A 39 20.59 -12.47 -5.36
CA ARG A 39 21.88 -11.81 -5.11
C ARG A 39 21.95 -10.39 -5.63
N SER A 40 21.06 -9.99 -6.53
CA SER A 40 21.08 -8.67 -7.17
C SER A 40 20.93 -7.50 -6.17
N GLY A 41 20.24 -7.75 -5.04
CA GLY A 41 19.86 -6.70 -4.09
C GLY A 41 18.72 -5.80 -4.57
N ASN A 42 18.19 -6.04 -5.77
CA ASN A 42 17.13 -5.23 -6.38
C ASN A 42 15.72 -5.68 -5.96
N LEU A 43 15.57 -6.93 -5.49
CA LEU A 43 14.28 -7.48 -5.11
C LEU A 43 13.99 -7.26 -3.62
N PRO A 44 12.75 -6.86 -3.25
CA PRO A 44 12.36 -6.65 -1.86
C PRO A 44 12.08 -7.93 -1.07
N TYR A 45 11.89 -9.06 -1.76
CA TYR A 45 11.52 -10.35 -1.19
C TYR A 45 12.29 -11.49 -1.85
N GLU A 46 12.45 -12.59 -1.11
CA GLU A 46 13.10 -13.82 -1.58
C GLU A 46 12.30 -14.50 -2.69
N VAL A 47 13.01 -14.96 -3.73
CA VAL A 47 12.48 -15.86 -4.75
C VAL A 47 12.92 -17.29 -4.44
N VAL A 48 11.97 -18.23 -4.38
CA VAL A 48 12.21 -19.64 -4.06
C VAL A 48 12.03 -20.48 -5.32
N TRP A 49 13.10 -21.14 -5.73
CA TRP A 49 13.04 -22.11 -6.83
C TRP A 49 12.16 -23.32 -6.47
N LYS A 50 11.33 -23.77 -7.41
CA LYS A 50 10.56 -25.00 -7.34
C LYS A 50 11.00 -25.97 -8.45
N PRO A 51 10.90 -27.29 -8.25
CA PRO A 51 11.23 -28.28 -9.28
C PRO A 51 10.51 -27.99 -10.60
N THR A 52 11.17 -28.32 -11.72
CA THR A 52 10.62 -28.12 -13.07
C THR A 52 9.27 -28.84 -13.23
N LEU A 53 8.28 -28.12 -13.75
CA LEU A 53 6.90 -28.58 -13.89
C LEU A 53 6.70 -29.21 -15.28
N ILE A 54 6.49 -30.55 -15.31
CA ILE A 54 6.44 -31.33 -16.55
C ILE A 54 5.11 -32.05 -16.79
N THR A 55 4.26 -32.17 -15.74
CA THR A 55 2.94 -32.82 -15.85
C THR A 55 1.84 -31.94 -15.27
N ASP A 56 0.60 -32.14 -15.75
CA ASP A 56 -0.59 -31.46 -15.24
C ASP A 56 -0.84 -31.72 -13.75
N ALA A 57 -0.59 -32.94 -13.28
CA ALA A 57 -0.71 -33.31 -11.88
C ALA A 57 0.27 -32.53 -10.99
N LEU A 58 1.56 -32.46 -11.39
CA LEU A 58 2.58 -31.71 -10.66
C LEU A 58 2.32 -30.20 -10.67
N ILE A 59 1.93 -29.66 -11.82
CA ILE A 59 1.54 -28.25 -11.95
C ILE A 59 0.40 -27.92 -11.00
N ARG A 60 -0.68 -28.70 -11.02
CA ARG A 60 -1.84 -28.49 -10.15
C ARG A 60 -1.47 -28.58 -8.66
N GLN A 61 -0.68 -29.60 -8.30
CA GLN A 61 -0.21 -29.76 -6.92
C GLN A 61 0.58 -28.54 -6.47
N THR A 62 1.54 -28.06 -7.26
CA THR A 62 2.40 -26.91 -6.92
C THR A 62 1.59 -25.62 -6.74
N PHE A 63 0.59 -25.36 -7.60
CA PHE A 63 -0.29 -24.20 -7.41
C PHE A 63 -1.16 -24.31 -6.15
N ASN A 64 -1.62 -25.50 -5.80
CA ASN A 64 -2.37 -25.73 -4.56
C ASN A 64 -1.48 -25.59 -3.32
N GLU A 65 -0.26 -26.04 -3.36
CA GLU A 65 0.72 -25.79 -2.31
C GLU A 65 0.98 -24.29 -2.15
N ALA A 66 1.18 -23.54 -3.25
CA ALA A 66 1.36 -22.10 -3.23
C ALA A 66 0.15 -21.36 -2.64
N ASN A 67 -1.09 -21.78 -2.97
CA ASN A 67 -2.30 -21.22 -2.37
C ASN A 67 -2.34 -21.37 -0.84
N ASN A 68 -1.90 -22.53 -0.34
CA ASN A 68 -1.97 -22.89 1.08
C ASN A 68 -0.76 -22.45 1.90
N ASP A 69 0.35 -22.06 1.27
CA ASP A 69 1.53 -21.54 1.95
C ASP A 69 1.29 -20.06 2.37
N PRO A 70 1.19 -19.76 3.68
CA PRO A 70 0.92 -18.40 4.15
C PRO A 70 2.06 -17.42 3.84
N ASP A 71 3.26 -17.91 3.58
CA ASP A 71 4.43 -17.08 3.28
C ASP A 71 4.61 -16.85 1.78
N CYS A 72 3.95 -17.62 0.91
CA CYS A 72 3.95 -17.41 -0.52
C CYS A 72 3.02 -16.24 -0.89
N ALA A 73 3.58 -15.10 -1.35
CA ALA A 73 2.79 -13.94 -1.78
C ALA A 73 2.41 -13.98 -3.27
N GLY A 74 3.06 -14.84 -4.07
CA GLY A 74 2.77 -14.94 -5.50
C GLY A 74 3.73 -15.91 -6.21
N VAL A 75 3.44 -16.15 -7.47
CA VAL A 75 4.24 -17.05 -8.33
C VAL A 75 4.78 -16.29 -9.53
N ILE A 76 6.02 -16.58 -9.88
CA ILE A 76 6.67 -16.17 -11.12
C ILE A 76 6.75 -17.40 -12.01
N THR A 77 6.16 -17.35 -13.20
CA THR A 77 6.19 -18.44 -14.17
C THR A 77 7.12 -18.12 -15.34
N TRP A 78 7.84 -19.14 -15.83
CA TRP A 78 8.72 -19.05 -16.99
C TRP A 78 8.69 -20.36 -17.77
N MET A 79 8.56 -20.27 -19.10
CA MET A 79 8.63 -21.44 -19.99
C MET A 79 10.00 -21.44 -20.67
N HIS A 80 10.93 -22.24 -20.15
CA HIS A 80 12.27 -22.34 -20.71
C HIS A 80 12.28 -23.09 -22.04
N THR A 81 11.65 -24.28 -22.05
CA THR A 81 11.34 -25.05 -23.24
C THR A 81 9.87 -24.85 -23.64
N PHE A 82 9.40 -25.57 -24.63
CA PHE A 82 7.99 -25.69 -24.88
C PHE A 82 7.35 -26.54 -23.75
N SER A 83 6.47 -25.92 -22.98
CA SER A 83 5.64 -26.58 -22.00
C SER A 83 4.19 -26.57 -22.50
N PRO A 84 3.54 -27.74 -22.74
CA PRO A 84 2.19 -27.79 -23.29
C PRO A 84 1.19 -27.03 -22.43
N ALA A 85 0.62 -25.94 -22.96
CA ALA A 85 -0.21 -25.03 -22.17
C ALA A 85 -1.48 -25.67 -21.60
N LYS A 86 -2.00 -26.71 -22.22
CA LYS A 86 -3.15 -27.46 -21.70
C LYS A 86 -2.87 -28.08 -20.33
N SER A 87 -1.63 -28.47 -20.05
CA SER A 87 -1.24 -29.06 -18.76
C SER A 87 -1.35 -28.04 -17.60
N TRP A 88 -1.35 -26.75 -17.91
CA TRP A 88 -1.44 -25.68 -16.91
C TRP A 88 -2.88 -25.32 -16.52
N ILE A 89 -3.88 -25.71 -17.32
CA ILE A 89 -5.29 -25.27 -17.14
C ILE A 89 -5.82 -25.61 -15.75
N ALA A 90 -5.61 -26.83 -15.27
CA ALA A 90 -6.16 -27.25 -13.98
C ALA A 90 -5.53 -26.46 -12.81
N GLY A 91 -4.22 -26.31 -12.81
CA GLY A 91 -3.48 -25.53 -11.80
C GLY A 91 -3.87 -24.05 -11.82
N LEU A 92 -3.87 -23.43 -12.99
CA LEU A 92 -4.24 -22.03 -13.17
C LEU A 92 -5.70 -21.73 -12.73
N ARG A 93 -6.62 -22.64 -12.97
CA ARG A 93 -8.03 -22.49 -12.54
C ARG A 93 -8.17 -22.43 -11.02
N GLU A 94 -7.34 -23.18 -10.30
CA GLU A 94 -7.39 -23.26 -8.83
C GLU A 94 -6.51 -22.22 -8.15
N TYR A 95 -5.59 -21.61 -8.88
CA TYR A 95 -4.65 -20.61 -8.34
C TYR A 95 -5.37 -19.30 -7.99
N ARG A 96 -5.03 -18.72 -6.82
CA ARG A 96 -5.76 -17.57 -6.26
C ARG A 96 -4.86 -16.42 -5.80
N LYS A 97 -3.56 -16.53 -5.98
CA LYS A 97 -2.60 -15.49 -5.59
C LYS A 97 -2.07 -14.75 -6.81
N PRO A 98 -1.38 -13.62 -6.63
CA PRO A 98 -0.77 -12.87 -7.73
C PRO A 98 0.14 -13.71 -8.61
N LEU A 99 0.03 -13.53 -9.91
CA LEU A 99 0.79 -14.22 -10.94
C LEU A 99 1.64 -13.24 -11.74
N LEU A 100 2.94 -13.52 -11.88
CA LEU A 100 3.81 -12.86 -12.83
C LEU A 100 4.28 -13.86 -13.89
N HIS A 101 4.15 -13.50 -15.14
CA HIS A 101 4.74 -14.21 -16.27
C HIS A 101 6.04 -13.49 -16.66
N LEU A 102 7.18 -14.08 -16.31
CA LEU A 102 8.49 -13.61 -16.72
C LEU A 102 8.79 -14.13 -18.11
N HIS A 103 8.73 -13.26 -19.11
CA HIS A 103 9.05 -13.60 -20.50
C HIS A 103 10.53 -13.29 -20.77
N THR A 104 11.37 -14.27 -20.52
CA THR A 104 12.83 -14.16 -20.62
C THR A 104 13.43 -15.34 -21.35
N GLN A 105 14.69 -15.25 -21.71
CA GLN A 105 15.51 -16.32 -22.24
C GLN A 105 16.71 -16.52 -21.31
N PHE A 106 17.21 -17.76 -21.18
CA PHE A 106 18.38 -18.00 -20.33
C PHE A 106 19.64 -17.36 -20.91
N ASN A 107 19.88 -17.56 -22.22
CA ASN A 107 20.95 -16.91 -22.96
C ASN A 107 20.59 -15.44 -23.28
N GLU A 108 21.55 -14.55 -23.19
CA GLU A 108 21.39 -13.14 -23.59
C GLU A 108 21.54 -12.97 -25.10
N GLU A 109 22.47 -13.72 -25.73
CA GLU A 109 22.78 -13.63 -27.14
C GLU A 109 22.54 -14.98 -27.85
N ILE A 110 22.18 -14.93 -29.13
CA ILE A 110 22.10 -16.12 -29.97
C ILE A 110 23.54 -16.59 -30.26
N PRO A 111 23.91 -17.83 -29.91
CA PRO A 111 25.26 -18.35 -30.16
C PRO A 111 25.43 -18.74 -31.64
N TYR A 112 25.57 -17.75 -32.52
CA TYR A 112 25.54 -17.92 -33.98
C TYR A 112 26.45 -18.99 -34.53
N ASP A 113 27.64 -19.20 -33.93
CA ASP A 113 28.63 -20.15 -34.43
C ASP A 113 28.37 -21.62 -33.96
N THR A 114 27.54 -21.79 -32.92
CA THR A 114 27.35 -23.10 -32.27
C THR A 114 25.90 -23.53 -32.14
N ILE A 115 24.94 -22.69 -32.54
CA ILE A 115 23.51 -22.97 -32.44
C ILE A 115 23.15 -24.20 -33.29
N ASP A 116 22.48 -25.14 -32.68
CA ASP A 116 21.97 -26.36 -33.31
C ASP A 116 20.51 -26.62 -32.90
N MET A 117 19.95 -27.76 -33.29
CA MET A 117 18.57 -28.13 -32.97
C MET A 117 18.37 -28.44 -31.50
N ASP A 118 19.39 -28.96 -30.80
CA ASP A 118 19.31 -29.26 -29.37
C ASP A 118 19.24 -27.95 -28.56
N PHE A 119 20.08 -26.96 -28.90
CA PHE A 119 19.99 -25.61 -28.35
C PHE A 119 18.61 -24.96 -28.58
N MET A 120 18.08 -25.09 -29.80
CA MET A 120 16.74 -24.52 -30.12
C MET A 120 15.62 -25.20 -29.35
N ASN A 121 15.70 -26.53 -29.13
CA ASN A 121 14.72 -27.28 -28.35
C ASN A 121 14.77 -26.93 -26.86
N GLU A 122 15.95 -26.69 -26.34
CA GLU A 122 16.15 -26.31 -24.94
C GLU A 122 15.73 -24.84 -24.70
N ASN A 123 16.08 -23.93 -25.61
CA ASN A 123 15.94 -22.47 -25.41
C ASN A 123 14.76 -21.89 -26.21
N GLN A 124 13.54 -22.29 -25.86
CA GLN A 124 12.32 -21.97 -26.61
C GLN A 124 11.38 -20.99 -25.87
N SER A 125 11.87 -20.08 -25.04
CA SER A 125 10.97 -19.18 -24.28
C SER A 125 10.07 -18.34 -25.19
N ALA A 126 10.56 -17.88 -26.34
CA ALA A 126 9.74 -17.15 -27.29
C ALA A 126 8.54 -17.96 -27.84
N HIS A 127 8.68 -19.28 -27.91
CA HIS A 127 7.63 -20.22 -28.33
C HIS A 127 6.76 -20.64 -27.12
N GLY A 128 7.39 -21.18 -26.08
CA GLY A 128 6.70 -21.73 -24.91
C GLY A 128 5.90 -20.69 -24.14
N ASP A 129 6.48 -19.51 -23.90
CA ASP A 129 5.78 -18.42 -23.19
C ASP A 129 4.59 -17.87 -23.97
N ARG A 130 4.63 -17.88 -25.31
CA ARG A 130 3.48 -17.44 -26.12
C ARG A 130 2.32 -18.42 -26.03
N GLU A 131 2.60 -19.71 -26.04
CA GLU A 131 1.59 -20.75 -25.87
C GLU A 131 0.97 -20.70 -24.46
N TYR A 132 1.82 -20.60 -23.45
CA TYR A 132 1.39 -20.40 -22.06
C TYR A 132 0.60 -19.08 -21.91
N GLY A 133 1.11 -17.97 -22.43
CA GLY A 133 0.43 -16.67 -22.38
C GLY A 133 -0.94 -16.69 -23.06
N HIS A 134 -1.08 -17.43 -24.18
CA HIS A 134 -2.37 -17.62 -24.86
C HIS A 134 -3.39 -18.27 -23.92
N ILE A 135 -3.04 -19.36 -23.23
CA ILE A 135 -4.01 -20.05 -22.38
C ILE A 135 -4.39 -19.22 -21.15
N VAL A 136 -3.43 -18.54 -20.52
CA VAL A 136 -3.71 -17.66 -19.37
C VAL A 136 -4.66 -16.53 -19.76
N THR A 137 -4.44 -15.90 -20.93
CA THR A 137 -5.34 -14.86 -21.48
C THR A 137 -6.73 -15.44 -21.81
N ARG A 138 -6.79 -16.61 -22.45
CA ARG A 138 -8.05 -17.26 -22.79
C ARG A 138 -8.88 -17.62 -21.56
N MET A 139 -8.25 -17.91 -20.44
CA MET A 139 -8.90 -18.20 -19.16
C MET A 139 -9.34 -16.93 -18.42
N GLY A 140 -9.00 -15.74 -18.90
CA GLY A 140 -9.32 -14.47 -18.23
C GLY A 140 -8.57 -14.29 -16.90
N ILE A 141 -7.37 -14.86 -16.79
CA ILE A 141 -6.56 -14.76 -15.55
C ILE A 141 -5.70 -13.50 -15.64
N GLU A 142 -5.92 -12.60 -14.69
CA GLU A 142 -5.10 -11.41 -14.53
C GLU A 142 -3.67 -11.77 -14.09
N ARG A 143 -2.70 -11.12 -14.71
CA ARG A 143 -1.28 -11.31 -14.40
C ARG A 143 -0.43 -10.13 -14.84
N LYS A 144 0.70 -9.95 -14.20
CA LYS A 144 1.77 -9.09 -14.72
C LYS A 144 2.61 -9.87 -15.73
N VAL A 145 2.94 -9.22 -16.85
CA VAL A 145 3.92 -9.74 -17.80
C VAL A 145 5.14 -8.82 -17.78
N VAL A 146 6.31 -9.41 -17.52
CA VAL A 146 7.61 -8.71 -17.58
C VAL A 146 8.45 -9.39 -18.64
N ALA A 147 8.81 -8.64 -19.70
CA ALA A 147 9.65 -9.13 -20.79
C ALA A 147 11.04 -8.51 -20.73
N GLY A 148 12.05 -9.30 -21.08
CA GLY A 148 13.46 -8.92 -21.15
C GLY A 148 14.39 -9.93 -20.47
N HIS A 149 15.70 -9.72 -20.58
CA HIS A 149 16.66 -10.63 -19.97
C HIS A 149 16.64 -10.52 -18.44
N TRP A 150 16.64 -11.66 -17.76
CA TRP A 150 16.49 -11.77 -16.29
C TRP A 150 17.60 -11.05 -15.49
N SER A 151 18.75 -10.80 -16.07
CA SER A 151 19.86 -10.06 -15.45
C SER A 151 19.77 -8.54 -15.66
N ASP A 152 18.88 -8.04 -16.54
CA ASP A 152 18.68 -6.60 -16.76
C ASP A 152 18.06 -5.96 -15.51
N GLU A 153 18.70 -4.92 -14.98
CA GLU A 153 18.23 -4.18 -13.78
C GLU A 153 16.82 -3.60 -13.97
N ARG A 154 16.44 -3.22 -15.20
CA ARG A 154 15.09 -2.71 -15.49
C ARG A 154 14.04 -3.82 -15.38
N VAL A 155 14.38 -5.05 -15.81
CA VAL A 155 13.52 -6.23 -15.63
C VAL A 155 13.37 -6.55 -14.14
N GLN A 156 14.48 -6.57 -13.41
CA GLN A 156 14.48 -6.79 -11.97
C GLN A 156 13.68 -5.71 -11.21
N SER A 157 13.80 -4.45 -11.60
CA SER A 157 13.02 -3.35 -11.03
C SER A 157 11.50 -3.52 -11.26
N ARG A 158 11.09 -4.00 -12.44
CA ARG A 158 9.67 -4.30 -12.72
C ARG A 158 9.16 -5.50 -11.93
N ILE A 159 9.99 -6.54 -11.74
CA ILE A 159 9.67 -7.67 -10.85
C ILE A 159 9.52 -7.16 -9.42
N ALA A 160 10.45 -6.34 -8.93
CA ALA A 160 10.41 -5.76 -7.58
C ALA A 160 9.15 -4.91 -7.35
N SER A 161 8.78 -4.09 -8.33
CA SER A 161 7.54 -3.29 -8.30
C SER A 161 6.31 -4.19 -8.18
N TRP A 162 6.22 -5.24 -9.02
CA TRP A 162 5.13 -6.21 -8.94
C TRP A 162 5.11 -6.99 -7.60
N MET A 163 6.25 -7.37 -7.05
CA MET A 163 6.30 -8.07 -5.76
C MET A 163 5.66 -7.24 -4.65
N ARG A 164 5.85 -5.91 -4.63
CA ARG A 164 5.24 -5.01 -3.67
C ARG A 164 3.73 -4.94 -3.85
N THR A 165 3.27 -4.82 -5.08
CA THR A 165 1.84 -4.87 -5.42
C THR A 165 1.21 -6.22 -5.02
N ALA A 166 1.89 -7.32 -5.30
CA ALA A 166 1.46 -8.67 -4.95
C ALA A 166 1.28 -8.84 -3.43
N VAL A 167 2.21 -8.31 -2.64
CA VAL A 167 2.06 -8.29 -1.17
C VAL A 167 0.86 -7.42 -0.76
N GLY A 168 0.66 -6.26 -1.39
CA GLY A 168 -0.55 -5.44 -1.18
C GLY A 168 -1.84 -6.21 -1.46
N ILE A 169 -1.90 -7.00 -2.54
CA ILE A 169 -3.07 -7.84 -2.88
C ILE A 169 -3.30 -8.93 -1.82
N VAL A 170 -2.24 -9.60 -1.37
CA VAL A 170 -2.37 -10.67 -0.35
C VAL A 170 -2.77 -10.09 1.01
N GLU A 171 -2.14 -8.98 1.41
CA GLU A 171 -2.49 -8.30 2.67
C GLU A 171 -3.88 -7.67 2.63
N SER A 172 -4.34 -7.19 1.46
CA SER A 172 -5.71 -6.67 1.30
C SER A 172 -6.77 -7.64 1.83
N ARG A 173 -6.60 -8.93 1.60
CA ARG A 173 -7.55 -9.97 2.03
C ARG A 173 -7.67 -10.12 3.54
N ASN A 174 -6.75 -9.53 4.29
CA ASN A 174 -6.67 -9.62 5.75
C ASN A 174 -6.84 -8.26 6.42
N VAL A 175 -7.07 -7.18 5.67
CA VAL A 175 -7.22 -5.84 6.26
C VAL A 175 -8.49 -5.78 7.10
N ARG A 176 -8.30 -5.37 8.37
CA ARG A 176 -9.38 -5.12 9.31
C ARG A 176 -9.37 -3.65 9.71
N ILE A 177 -10.51 -3.00 9.55
CA ILE A 177 -10.69 -1.58 9.80
C ILE A 177 -11.58 -1.39 11.03
N LEU A 178 -11.05 -0.71 12.04
CA LEU A 178 -11.78 -0.27 13.21
C LEU A 178 -12.54 1.01 12.88
N ARG A 179 -13.85 0.96 12.89
CA ARG A 179 -14.69 2.15 12.81
C ARG A 179 -15.12 2.55 14.22
N VAL A 180 -14.60 3.68 14.69
CA VAL A 180 -14.96 4.27 15.98
C VAL A 180 -16.24 5.08 15.78
N ALA A 181 -17.34 4.61 16.35
CA ALA A 181 -18.70 5.08 16.11
C ALA A 181 -19.22 4.75 14.70
N ASP A 182 -19.77 5.70 13.99
CA ASP A 182 -20.36 5.55 12.66
C ASP A 182 -19.68 6.48 11.65
N ASN A 183 -20.17 6.50 10.41
CA ASN A 183 -19.83 7.53 9.44
C ASN A 183 -20.42 8.88 9.89
N MET A 184 -19.74 9.95 9.51
CA MET A 184 -20.26 11.28 9.74
C MET A 184 -21.57 11.46 8.98
N ARG A 185 -22.60 11.96 9.67
CA ARG A 185 -23.94 12.15 9.10
C ARG A 185 -23.90 13.06 7.88
N ASN A 186 -24.61 12.64 6.83
CA ASN A 186 -24.79 13.38 5.57
C ASN A 186 -23.51 13.56 4.72
N VAL A 187 -22.41 12.85 5.03
CA VAL A 187 -21.20 12.81 4.19
C VAL A 187 -21.24 11.54 3.32
N ALA A 188 -21.80 11.68 2.13
CA ALA A 188 -22.13 10.54 1.26
C ALA A 188 -20.91 9.71 0.84
N VAL A 189 -19.76 10.35 0.60
CA VAL A 189 -18.58 9.67 0.07
C VAL A 189 -17.90 8.76 1.09
N THR A 190 -18.16 8.93 2.39
CA THR A 190 -17.63 8.05 3.44
C THR A 190 -18.43 6.75 3.58
N GLU A 191 -19.65 6.73 3.05
CA GLU A 191 -20.50 5.54 3.04
C GLU A 191 -19.99 4.47 2.06
N GLY A 192 -20.50 3.24 2.19
CA GLY A 192 -20.22 2.14 1.28
C GLY A 192 -20.68 0.79 1.82
N ASP A 193 -20.81 -0.17 0.91
CA ASP A 193 -21.21 -1.53 1.22
C ASP A 193 -20.02 -2.33 1.79
N LYS A 194 -20.03 -2.52 3.12
CA LYS A 194 -19.01 -3.27 3.85
C LYS A 194 -19.00 -4.77 3.53
N VAL A 195 -20.15 -5.31 3.18
CA VAL A 195 -20.27 -6.73 2.79
C VAL A 195 -19.66 -6.94 1.40
N GLU A 196 -19.96 -6.05 0.45
CA GLU A 196 -19.35 -6.11 -0.88
C GLU A 196 -17.83 -5.86 -0.81
N ALA A 197 -17.36 -4.96 0.09
CA ALA A 197 -15.94 -4.77 0.34
C ALA A 197 -15.25 -6.04 0.85
N GLN A 198 -15.91 -6.79 1.74
CA GLN A 198 -15.38 -8.07 2.21
C GLN A 198 -15.35 -9.11 1.10
N ILE A 199 -16.39 -9.18 0.26
CA ILE A 199 -16.48 -10.14 -0.86
C ILE A 199 -15.41 -9.83 -1.92
N LYS A 200 -15.24 -8.58 -2.30
CA LYS A 200 -14.37 -8.17 -3.42
C LYS A 200 -12.92 -7.91 -3.01
N LEU A 201 -12.71 -7.28 -1.86
CA LEU A 201 -11.42 -6.78 -1.43
C LEU A 201 -10.86 -7.54 -0.21
N GLY A 202 -11.71 -8.35 0.45
CA GLY A 202 -11.37 -9.08 1.67
C GLY A 202 -11.38 -8.21 2.95
N TRP A 203 -11.85 -6.97 2.87
CA TRP A 203 -11.82 -6.04 3.98
C TRP A 203 -12.91 -6.31 5.01
N THR A 204 -12.52 -6.41 6.28
CA THR A 204 -13.46 -6.48 7.39
C THR A 204 -13.58 -5.11 8.05
N VAL A 205 -14.78 -4.57 8.13
CA VAL A 205 -15.07 -3.27 8.73
C VAL A 205 -16.00 -3.44 9.92
N ASP A 206 -15.48 -3.28 11.12
CA ASP A 206 -16.23 -3.43 12.36
C ASP A 206 -16.42 -2.07 13.05
N ALA A 207 -17.63 -1.83 13.54
CA ALA A 207 -17.96 -0.62 14.28
C ALA A 207 -17.98 -0.90 15.79
N TYR A 208 -17.37 0.01 16.56
CA TYR A 208 -17.41 -0.01 18.01
C TYR A 208 -17.92 1.31 18.58
N PRO A 209 -18.69 1.28 19.66
CA PRO A 209 -19.05 2.50 20.40
C PRO A 209 -17.80 3.22 20.88
N VAL A 210 -17.78 4.54 20.78
CA VAL A 210 -16.61 5.36 21.21
C VAL A 210 -16.22 5.06 22.65
N ASN A 211 -17.20 4.88 23.53
CA ASN A 211 -16.93 4.68 24.96
C ASN A 211 -16.24 3.35 25.28
N GLU A 212 -16.46 2.31 24.47
CA GLU A 212 -15.74 1.03 24.64
C GLU A 212 -14.22 1.22 24.39
N ILE A 213 -13.88 2.02 23.39
CA ILE A 213 -12.47 2.33 23.10
C ILE A 213 -11.91 3.34 24.12
N ALA A 214 -12.73 4.29 24.56
CA ALA A 214 -12.35 5.25 25.60
C ALA A 214 -12.00 4.59 26.94
N GLU A 215 -12.53 3.38 27.24
CA GLU A 215 -12.12 2.59 28.40
C GLU A 215 -10.66 2.16 28.30
N TYR A 216 -10.18 1.79 27.11
CA TYR A 216 -8.75 1.48 26.88
C TYR A 216 -7.89 2.73 27.06
N VAL A 217 -8.36 3.90 26.64
CA VAL A 217 -7.68 5.18 26.85
C VAL A 217 -7.59 5.51 28.34
N ALA A 218 -8.69 5.35 29.06
CA ALA A 218 -8.75 5.60 30.51
C ALA A 218 -7.88 4.61 31.33
N ALA A 219 -7.66 3.40 30.82
CA ALA A 219 -6.85 2.36 31.45
C ALA A 219 -5.33 2.56 31.24
N VAL A 220 -4.90 3.54 30.45
CA VAL A 220 -3.48 3.85 30.26
C VAL A 220 -2.89 4.40 31.57
N SER A 221 -1.78 3.82 32.03
CA SER A 221 -1.12 4.27 33.26
C SER A 221 -0.49 5.66 33.08
N GLN A 222 -0.38 6.40 34.19
CA GLN A 222 0.32 7.70 34.18
C GLN A 222 1.79 7.53 33.78
N ALA A 223 2.44 6.46 34.21
CA ALA A 223 3.85 6.17 33.88
C ALA A 223 4.04 5.96 32.35
N ASP A 224 3.15 5.19 31.71
CA ASP A 224 3.21 4.98 30.24
C ASP A 224 2.91 6.29 29.50
N THR A 225 1.96 7.09 30.00
CA THR A 225 1.63 8.39 29.46
C THR A 225 2.82 9.34 29.51
N ASP A 226 3.47 9.46 30.67
CA ASP A 226 4.62 10.35 30.86
C ASP A 226 5.79 9.93 29.98
N ALA A 227 6.06 8.62 29.88
CA ALA A 227 7.11 8.08 29.03
C ALA A 227 6.90 8.43 27.55
N LEU A 228 5.66 8.31 27.04
CA LEU A 228 5.36 8.67 25.65
C LEU A 228 5.41 10.19 25.42
N VAL A 229 4.98 10.99 26.39
CA VAL A 229 5.12 12.45 26.32
C VAL A 229 6.59 12.86 26.26
N ASP A 230 7.45 12.21 27.08
CA ASP A 230 8.90 12.48 27.03
C ASP A 230 9.51 12.08 25.69
N GLU A 231 9.02 10.99 25.05
CA GLU A 231 9.40 10.63 23.69
C GLU A 231 9.02 11.74 22.70
N TYR A 232 7.81 12.27 22.74
CA TYR A 232 7.40 13.37 21.86
C TYR A 232 8.27 14.61 22.04
N TYR A 233 8.63 14.97 23.27
CA TYR A 233 9.50 16.09 23.57
C TYR A 233 10.95 15.89 23.08
N GLN A 234 11.37 14.65 22.88
CA GLN A 234 12.67 14.33 22.28
C GLN A 234 12.64 14.33 20.75
N MET A 235 11.50 13.95 20.16
CA MET A 235 11.36 13.78 18.71
C MET A 235 10.96 15.05 17.97
N TYR A 236 10.22 15.97 18.62
CA TYR A 236 9.56 17.09 17.96
C TYR A 236 9.89 18.43 18.61
N ASP A 237 9.81 19.51 17.82
CA ASP A 237 9.94 20.87 18.32
C ASP A 237 8.67 21.27 19.09
N ILE A 238 8.81 21.69 20.33
CA ILE A 238 7.67 22.10 21.18
C ILE A 238 7.34 23.57 20.94
N LEU A 239 6.19 23.84 20.32
CA LEU A 239 5.77 25.17 19.92
C LEU A 239 4.68 25.69 20.88
N LEU A 240 5.12 26.27 22.00
CA LEU A 240 4.23 26.74 23.07
C LEU A 240 3.25 27.83 22.65
N ASP A 241 3.61 28.67 21.67
CA ASP A 241 2.81 29.79 21.17
C ASP A 241 2.24 30.69 22.28
N GLY A 242 3.00 30.87 23.37
CA GLY A 242 2.63 31.65 24.53
C GLY A 242 1.79 30.93 25.61
N ARG A 243 1.49 29.63 25.44
CA ARG A 243 0.85 28.82 26.49
C ARG A 243 1.83 28.53 27.64
N ASP A 244 1.29 28.34 28.83
CA ASP A 244 2.02 27.78 29.94
C ASP A 244 2.48 26.35 29.63
N GLU A 245 3.76 26.04 29.87
CA GLU A 245 4.36 24.75 29.52
C GLU A 245 3.68 23.56 30.22
N LYS A 246 3.27 23.72 31.47
CA LYS A 246 2.58 22.69 32.22
C LYS A 246 1.17 22.41 31.65
N GLU A 247 0.47 23.46 31.27
CA GLU A 247 -0.82 23.33 30.59
C GLU A 247 -0.65 22.68 29.21
N PHE A 248 0.34 23.10 28.44
CA PHE A 248 0.67 22.51 27.13
C PHE A 248 0.95 21.00 27.28
N ARG A 249 1.83 20.63 28.22
CA ARG A 249 2.18 19.21 28.48
C ARG A 249 0.94 18.41 28.88
N ARG A 250 0.00 18.96 29.62
CA ARG A 250 -1.27 18.30 29.96
C ARG A 250 -2.10 17.96 28.73
N HIS A 251 -2.18 18.88 27.75
CA HIS A 251 -2.89 18.62 26.49
C HIS A 251 -2.19 17.53 25.66
N VAL A 252 -0.87 17.55 25.59
CA VAL A 252 -0.07 16.53 24.91
C VAL A 252 -0.25 15.15 25.58
N ALA A 253 -0.34 15.10 26.91
CA ALA A 253 -0.57 13.87 27.65
C ALA A 253 -1.92 13.21 27.33
N VAL A 254 -2.97 14.00 27.03
CA VAL A 254 -4.26 13.44 26.56
C VAL A 254 -4.09 12.70 25.23
N GLN A 255 -3.31 13.26 24.30
CA GLN A 255 -3.03 12.59 23.02
C GLN A 255 -2.17 11.32 23.20
N ALA A 256 -1.21 11.33 24.12
CA ALA A 256 -0.42 10.14 24.45
C ALA A 256 -1.31 9.01 25.02
N GLN A 257 -2.28 9.34 25.89
CA GLN A 257 -3.26 8.37 26.37
C GLN A 257 -4.12 7.81 25.23
N ILE A 258 -4.56 8.67 24.31
CA ILE A 258 -5.36 8.24 23.15
C ILE A 258 -4.53 7.33 22.24
N GLU A 259 -3.27 7.69 21.91
CA GLU A 259 -2.40 6.84 21.07
C GLU A 259 -2.24 5.44 21.70
N LEU A 260 -1.85 5.38 22.97
CA LEU A 260 -1.64 4.10 23.66
C LEU A 260 -2.91 3.28 23.81
N GLY A 261 -4.04 3.93 24.14
CA GLY A 261 -5.32 3.24 24.28
C GLY A 261 -5.82 2.69 22.94
N PHE A 262 -5.74 3.47 21.88
CA PHE A 262 -6.13 3.04 20.53
C PHE A 262 -5.22 1.91 20.03
N GLU A 263 -3.91 2.04 20.19
CA GLU A 263 -2.97 1.01 19.78
C GLU A 263 -3.19 -0.31 20.52
N ARG A 264 -3.40 -0.27 21.85
CA ARG A 264 -3.72 -1.47 22.63
C ARG A 264 -4.99 -2.16 22.15
N PHE A 265 -6.05 -1.39 21.88
CA PHE A 265 -7.29 -1.93 21.35
C PHE A 265 -7.07 -2.58 19.98
N MET A 266 -6.40 -1.86 19.06
CA MET A 266 -6.15 -2.37 17.70
C MET A 266 -5.26 -3.62 17.71
N VAL A 267 -4.24 -3.67 18.55
CA VAL A 267 -3.36 -4.86 18.67
C VAL A 267 -4.13 -6.05 19.23
N GLU A 268 -4.91 -5.84 20.31
CA GLU A 268 -5.69 -6.92 20.94
C GLU A 268 -6.74 -7.51 20.01
N LYS A 269 -7.38 -6.67 19.19
CA LYS A 269 -8.47 -7.06 18.30
C LYS A 269 -8.03 -7.27 16.85
N ASP A 270 -6.72 -7.16 16.56
CA ASP A 270 -6.11 -7.35 15.24
C ASP A 270 -6.65 -6.39 14.17
N TYR A 271 -6.70 -5.07 14.47
CA TYR A 271 -7.05 -4.03 13.52
C TYR A 271 -5.82 -3.37 12.90
N HIS A 272 -5.90 -3.05 11.60
CA HIS A 272 -4.81 -2.51 10.80
C HIS A 272 -5.03 -1.06 10.35
N ALA A 273 -6.26 -0.58 10.46
CA ALA A 273 -6.66 0.78 10.15
C ALA A 273 -7.75 1.24 11.12
N ILE A 274 -7.86 2.54 11.31
CA ILE A 274 -8.83 3.15 12.20
C ILE A 274 -9.48 4.35 11.53
N VAL A 275 -10.76 4.58 11.80
CA VAL A 275 -11.47 5.79 11.41
C VAL A 275 -12.21 6.38 12.61
N THR A 276 -12.22 7.70 12.67
CA THR A 276 -12.93 8.49 13.67
C THR A 276 -13.71 9.61 12.99
N HIS A 277 -14.61 10.26 13.72
CA HIS A 277 -15.19 11.51 13.27
C HIS A 277 -15.49 12.45 14.46
N PHE A 278 -15.40 13.73 14.23
CA PHE A 278 -15.53 14.74 15.27
C PHE A 278 -16.96 14.95 15.79
N GLY A 279 -17.97 14.41 15.10
CA GLY A 279 -19.37 14.48 15.53
C GLY A 279 -19.75 13.50 16.64
N ASP A 280 -18.92 12.48 16.92
CA ASP A 280 -19.11 11.54 18.03
C ASP A 280 -17.77 11.13 18.63
N LEU A 281 -17.40 11.79 19.72
CA LEU A 281 -16.16 11.52 20.46
C LEU A 281 -16.42 10.87 21.82
N GLY A 282 -17.68 10.61 22.20
CA GLY A 282 -18.05 9.94 23.44
C GLY A 282 -17.33 10.55 24.65
N ALA A 283 -16.62 9.72 25.41
CA ALA A 283 -15.84 10.13 26.59
C ALA A 283 -14.41 10.62 26.28
N LEU A 284 -13.98 10.66 25.00
CA LEU A 284 -12.67 11.21 24.65
C LEU A 284 -12.63 12.71 24.93
N LYS A 285 -11.56 13.20 25.55
CA LYS A 285 -11.40 14.60 25.94
C LYS A 285 -11.02 15.50 24.79
N GLN A 286 -10.33 14.97 23.79
CA GLN A 286 -9.86 15.68 22.60
C GLN A 286 -10.19 14.90 21.33
N LEU A 287 -10.24 15.58 20.20
CA LEU A 287 -10.18 14.93 18.91
C LEU A 287 -8.79 14.28 18.75
N PRO A 288 -8.69 13.01 18.33
CA PRO A 288 -7.41 12.35 18.15
C PRO A 288 -6.59 12.94 16.99
N GLY A 289 -5.63 13.78 17.28
CA GLY A 289 -4.75 14.43 16.31
C GLY A 289 -3.35 13.82 16.31
N LEU A 290 -2.48 14.27 17.22
CA LEU A 290 -1.14 13.71 17.40
C LEU A 290 -1.17 12.18 17.51
N ALA A 291 -2.14 11.63 18.23
CA ALA A 291 -2.31 10.18 18.37
C ALA A 291 -2.46 9.47 17.01
N ILE A 292 -3.33 9.98 16.13
CA ILE A 292 -3.53 9.39 14.79
C ILE A 292 -2.31 9.58 13.91
N GLN A 293 -1.69 10.76 13.92
CA GLN A 293 -0.46 11.02 13.15
C GLN A 293 0.65 10.02 13.49
N ARG A 294 0.80 9.70 14.78
CA ARG A 294 1.74 8.68 15.27
C ARG A 294 1.35 7.27 14.87
N LEU A 295 0.07 6.92 14.96
CA LEU A 295 -0.42 5.61 14.54
C LEU A 295 -0.21 5.41 13.02
N GLU A 296 -0.45 6.46 12.22
CA GLU A 296 -0.13 6.41 10.80
C GLU A 296 1.37 6.19 10.54
N GLU A 297 2.25 6.85 11.29
CA GLU A 297 3.70 6.66 11.19
C GLU A 297 4.12 5.23 11.53
N LYS A 298 3.44 4.58 12.49
CA LYS A 298 3.62 3.17 12.85
C LYS A 298 3.06 2.20 11.79
N GLY A 299 2.46 2.70 10.70
CA GLY A 299 1.97 1.90 9.57
C GLY A 299 0.48 1.58 9.60
N TYR A 300 -0.29 2.08 10.57
CA TYR A 300 -1.75 1.96 10.53
C TYR A 300 -2.33 2.85 9.43
N GLY A 301 -3.48 2.44 8.88
CA GLY A 301 -4.26 3.28 7.99
C GLY A 301 -5.19 4.21 8.74
N PHE A 302 -5.46 5.37 8.18
CA PHE A 302 -6.44 6.30 8.70
C PHE A 302 -7.34 6.89 7.60
N GLY A 303 -8.58 7.21 7.97
CA GLY A 303 -9.53 7.98 7.18
C GLY A 303 -10.38 8.85 8.10
N GLY A 304 -10.58 10.11 7.72
CA GLY A 304 -11.43 11.03 8.44
C GLY A 304 -12.92 10.68 8.32
N GLU A 305 -13.75 11.19 9.21
CA GLU A 305 -15.21 11.19 9.08
C GLU A 305 -15.87 9.79 8.94
N GLY A 306 -15.15 8.75 9.36
CA GLY A 306 -15.61 7.38 9.22
C GLY A 306 -15.30 6.74 7.85
N ASP A 307 -14.48 7.38 7.02
CA ASP A 307 -14.12 6.86 5.67
C ASP A 307 -13.17 5.68 5.73
N TRP A 308 -13.76 4.52 6.02
CA TRP A 308 -13.06 3.26 6.13
C TRP A 308 -12.38 2.81 4.82
N LYS A 309 -12.87 3.27 3.65
CA LYS A 309 -12.28 2.94 2.35
C LYS A 309 -10.91 3.63 2.20
N THR A 310 -10.86 4.92 2.52
CA THR A 310 -9.59 5.67 2.51
C THR A 310 -8.63 5.11 3.56
N ALA A 311 -9.11 4.76 4.78
CA ALA A 311 -8.27 4.14 5.80
C ALA A 311 -7.63 2.83 5.34
N ALA A 312 -8.39 1.96 4.68
CA ALA A 312 -7.87 0.73 4.10
C ALA A 312 -6.86 0.99 3.00
N MET A 313 -7.12 1.96 2.11
CA MET A 313 -6.19 2.35 1.04
C MET A 313 -4.87 2.88 1.59
N VAL A 314 -4.90 3.76 2.60
CA VAL A 314 -3.68 4.26 3.27
C VAL A 314 -2.89 3.09 3.86
N ARG A 315 -3.56 2.16 4.54
CA ARG A 315 -2.89 0.95 5.06
C ARG A 315 -2.21 0.14 3.97
N LEU A 316 -2.90 -0.14 2.88
CA LEU A 316 -2.37 -0.95 1.78
C LEU A 316 -1.20 -0.27 1.08
N MET A 317 -1.28 1.03 0.85
CA MET A 317 -0.18 1.79 0.25
C MET A 317 1.05 1.79 1.17
N LYS A 318 0.88 1.85 2.50
CA LYS A 318 1.98 1.69 3.48
C LYS A 318 2.59 0.28 3.42
N VAL A 319 1.77 -0.77 3.29
CA VAL A 319 2.25 -2.16 3.12
C VAL A 319 3.10 -2.29 1.86
N MET A 320 2.64 -1.75 0.72
CA MET A 320 3.35 -1.83 -0.55
C MET A 320 4.70 -1.09 -0.53
N THR A 321 4.83 -0.07 0.31
CA THR A 321 6.06 0.72 0.45
C THR A 321 6.95 0.26 1.60
N GLU A 322 6.53 -0.72 2.40
CA GLU A 322 7.27 -1.19 3.56
C GLU A 322 8.68 -1.67 3.19
N GLY A 323 9.68 -1.18 3.94
CA GLY A 323 11.08 -1.52 3.72
C GLY A 323 11.66 -0.98 2.41
N MET A 324 11.01 -0.03 1.73
CA MET A 324 11.64 0.72 0.65
C MET A 324 12.76 1.58 1.21
N LYS A 325 13.92 1.49 0.54
CA LYS A 325 15.04 2.38 0.85
C LYS A 325 14.67 3.80 0.39
N ASP A 326 14.94 4.76 1.25
CA ASP A 326 14.69 6.19 0.98
C ASP A 326 13.21 6.54 0.70
N ALA A 327 12.26 5.76 1.29
CA ALA A 327 10.84 6.05 1.20
C ALA A 327 10.52 7.48 1.66
N LYS A 328 9.70 8.19 0.87
CA LYS A 328 9.30 9.57 1.17
C LYS A 328 8.01 9.66 1.97
N GLY A 329 7.22 8.59 2.00
CA GLY A 329 6.08 8.43 2.86
C GLY A 329 4.71 8.36 2.17
N THR A 330 3.76 7.88 2.97
CA THR A 330 2.35 7.70 2.60
C THR A 330 1.47 8.29 3.70
N SER A 331 0.40 8.98 3.34
CA SER A 331 -0.49 9.69 4.27
C SER A 331 -1.94 9.67 3.82
N PHE A 332 -2.84 9.77 4.78
CA PHE A 332 -4.16 10.32 4.56
C PHE A 332 -4.05 11.81 4.23
N MET A 333 -4.84 12.30 3.27
CA MET A 333 -4.91 13.71 2.87
C MET A 333 -6.35 14.10 2.52
N GLU A 334 -6.60 15.40 2.50
CA GLU A 334 -7.88 15.99 2.08
C GLU A 334 -7.65 17.22 1.21
N ASP A 335 -8.37 17.28 0.08
CA ASP A 335 -8.39 18.43 -0.82
C ASP A 335 -9.13 19.59 -0.15
N TYR A 336 -8.42 20.67 0.20
CA TYR A 336 -9.01 21.77 0.96
C TYR A 336 -9.37 22.98 0.11
N THR A 337 -8.39 23.53 -0.63
CA THR A 337 -8.65 24.74 -1.40
C THR A 337 -7.70 24.89 -2.58
N TYR A 338 -8.17 25.57 -3.63
CA TYR A 338 -7.40 25.81 -4.84
C TYR A 338 -6.65 27.12 -4.83
N ASN A 339 -5.42 27.12 -5.30
CA ASN A 339 -4.76 28.28 -5.84
C ASN A 339 -5.00 28.32 -7.35
N LEU A 340 -5.70 29.36 -7.82
CA LEU A 340 -6.09 29.52 -9.23
C LEU A 340 -5.27 30.60 -9.94
N VAL A 341 -4.19 31.09 -9.32
CA VAL A 341 -3.31 32.08 -9.95
C VAL A 341 -2.58 31.44 -11.12
N PRO A 342 -2.66 32.01 -12.36
CA PRO A 342 -1.98 31.47 -13.51
C PRO A 342 -0.48 31.24 -13.30
N GLY A 343 -0.02 30.02 -13.63
CA GLY A 343 1.36 29.55 -13.43
C GLY A 343 1.69 29.10 -11.99
N LYS A 344 0.72 29.14 -11.07
CA LYS A 344 0.85 28.71 -9.68
C LYS A 344 -0.33 27.83 -9.23
N GLU A 345 -1.04 27.28 -10.21
CA GLU A 345 -2.22 26.49 -9.93
C GLU A 345 -1.89 25.23 -9.14
N GLY A 346 -2.74 24.90 -8.18
CA GLY A 346 -2.62 23.70 -7.37
C GLY A 346 -3.65 23.62 -6.28
N ILE A 347 -3.58 22.56 -5.50
CA ILE A 347 -4.46 22.27 -4.39
C ILE A 347 -3.66 22.36 -3.10
N LEU A 348 -4.17 23.11 -2.13
CA LEU A 348 -3.69 23.03 -0.75
C LEU A 348 -4.36 21.84 -0.09
N GLU A 349 -3.54 20.94 0.34
CA GLU A 349 -3.90 19.70 1.01
C GLU A 349 -3.64 19.80 2.49
N ALA A 350 -4.57 19.37 3.28
CA ALA A 350 -4.45 19.30 4.73
C ALA A 350 -5.46 18.30 5.28
N HIS A 351 -5.55 18.19 6.57
CA HIS A 351 -6.71 17.77 7.33
C HIS A 351 -6.70 18.52 8.66
N MET A 352 -7.76 18.38 9.43
CA MET A 352 -7.85 19.12 10.70
C MET A 352 -6.67 18.82 11.62
N LEU A 353 -6.21 17.56 11.66
CA LEU A 353 -5.14 17.11 12.55
C LEU A 353 -4.26 16.00 11.95
N GLU A 354 -4.79 15.07 11.17
CA GLU A 354 -4.35 13.70 11.06
C GLU A 354 -3.46 13.39 9.83
N VAL A 355 -2.68 14.34 9.36
CA VAL A 355 -1.72 14.10 8.26
C VAL A 355 -0.46 13.42 8.81
N CYS A 356 -0.04 12.33 8.16
CA CYS A 356 1.07 11.48 8.60
C CYS A 356 2.43 12.21 8.55
N PRO A 357 3.23 12.22 9.61
CA PRO A 357 4.54 12.88 9.64
C PRO A 357 5.59 12.23 8.72
N SER A 358 5.35 11.03 8.19
CA SER A 358 6.27 10.38 7.23
C SER A 358 6.51 11.20 5.96
N ILE A 359 5.59 12.10 5.59
CA ILE A 359 5.72 12.97 4.41
C ILE A 359 6.38 14.32 4.72
N ALA A 360 6.74 14.60 5.98
CA ALA A 360 7.28 15.89 6.39
C ALA A 360 8.61 16.23 5.72
N ASP A 361 8.79 17.51 5.35
CA ASP A 361 10.05 18.08 4.87
C ASP A 361 10.67 18.94 5.99
N GLY A 362 11.61 18.35 6.74
CA GLY A 362 12.33 19.04 7.81
C GLY A 362 11.69 18.92 9.18
N PRO A 363 11.89 19.92 10.06
CA PRO A 363 11.46 19.86 11.46
C PRO A 363 9.94 19.73 11.60
N ILE A 364 9.52 18.94 12.56
CA ILE A 364 8.10 18.72 12.90
C ILE A 364 7.85 19.35 14.25
N GLY A 365 6.85 20.25 14.31
CA GLY A 365 6.47 20.90 15.55
C GLY A 365 5.22 20.28 16.18
N VAL A 366 5.17 20.25 17.52
CA VAL A 366 3.93 19.98 18.26
C VAL A 366 3.26 21.29 18.62
N LYS A 367 1.99 21.44 18.27
CA LYS A 367 1.14 22.56 18.67
C LYS A 367 -0.09 22.11 19.41
N VAL A 368 -0.56 22.95 20.34
CA VAL A 368 -1.86 22.85 20.99
C VAL A 368 -2.68 24.08 20.61
N GLN A 369 -3.73 23.89 19.83
CA GLN A 369 -4.55 24.99 19.33
C GLN A 369 -6.03 24.62 19.38
N PRO A 370 -6.93 25.58 19.62
CA PRO A 370 -8.36 25.36 19.54
C PRO A 370 -8.77 24.74 18.21
N LEU A 371 -9.74 23.86 18.26
CA LEU A 371 -10.48 23.43 17.09
C LEU A 371 -11.83 24.13 17.14
N SER A 372 -12.18 24.88 16.11
CA SER A 372 -13.45 25.62 16.07
C SER A 372 -14.68 24.70 15.93
N MET A 373 -14.48 23.40 15.97
CA MET A 373 -15.50 22.37 15.87
C MET A 373 -15.38 21.37 17.03
N GLY A 374 -16.53 20.86 17.49
CA GLY A 374 -16.62 19.91 18.59
C GLY A 374 -16.33 20.58 19.94
N ASP A 375 -17.18 20.44 20.90
CA ASP A 375 -17.05 21.00 22.24
C ASP A 375 -16.07 20.17 23.11
N ARG A 376 -14.76 20.21 22.76
CA ARG A 376 -13.69 19.44 23.36
C ARG A 376 -12.49 20.30 23.74
N GLU A 377 -11.59 19.74 24.56
CA GLU A 377 -10.33 20.39 24.90
C GLU A 377 -9.45 20.57 23.64
N ASP A 378 -8.61 21.61 23.63
CA ASP A 378 -7.69 21.91 22.53
C ASP A 378 -6.78 20.71 22.24
N PRO A 379 -6.85 20.08 21.05
CA PRO A 379 -6.02 18.93 20.75
C PRO A 379 -4.58 19.31 20.39
N ALA A 380 -3.63 18.49 20.84
CA ALA A 380 -2.27 18.55 20.33
C ALA A 380 -2.18 17.87 18.94
N ARG A 381 -1.32 18.42 18.08
CA ARG A 381 -1.09 17.95 16.70
C ARG A 381 0.33 18.23 16.24
N LEU A 382 0.80 17.45 15.28
CA LEU A 382 2.04 17.70 14.56
C LEU A 382 1.78 18.69 13.42
N VAL A 383 2.65 19.67 13.28
CA VAL A 383 2.60 20.69 12.21
C VAL A 383 3.90 20.66 11.42
N PHE A 384 3.78 20.61 10.11
CA PHE A 384 4.91 20.56 9.17
C PHE A 384 4.41 20.89 7.75
N THR A 385 5.33 21.05 6.82
CA THR A 385 5.06 21.05 5.39
C THR A 385 5.57 19.76 4.76
N SER A 386 4.91 19.28 3.71
CA SER A 386 5.31 18.06 3.04
C SER A 386 6.56 18.22 2.18
N LYS A 387 7.23 17.10 1.89
CA LYS A 387 8.26 16.98 0.85
C LYS A 387 7.74 17.43 -0.51
N THR A 388 8.65 17.61 -1.46
CA THR A 388 8.33 17.95 -2.85
C THR A 388 8.65 16.79 -3.80
N GLY A 389 8.04 16.83 -4.99
CA GLY A 389 8.26 15.86 -6.07
C GLY A 389 7.02 15.08 -6.46
N PRO A 390 7.18 14.11 -7.38
CA PRO A 390 6.06 13.33 -7.88
C PRO A 390 5.47 12.43 -6.79
N GLY A 391 4.16 12.24 -6.87
CA GLY A 391 3.39 11.33 -6.03
C GLY A 391 2.10 10.92 -6.71
N ILE A 392 1.30 10.15 -6.01
CA ILE A 392 -0.05 9.78 -6.45
C ILE A 392 -1.07 10.06 -5.35
N ALA A 393 -2.23 10.55 -5.75
CA ALA A 393 -3.45 10.60 -4.94
C ALA A 393 -4.40 9.51 -5.42
N ALA A 394 -4.93 8.71 -4.50
CA ALA A 394 -5.85 7.61 -4.80
C ALA A 394 -7.11 7.72 -3.94
N SER A 395 -8.26 7.46 -4.55
CA SER A 395 -9.56 7.38 -3.87
C SER A 395 -10.31 6.14 -4.31
N LEU A 396 -10.79 5.35 -3.35
CA LEU A 396 -11.68 4.23 -3.60
C LEU A 396 -13.10 4.62 -3.20
N VAL A 397 -14.00 4.68 -4.16
CA VAL A 397 -15.39 5.08 -3.94
C VAL A 397 -16.35 3.93 -4.25
N ASP A 398 -17.45 3.88 -3.50
CA ASP A 398 -18.56 2.99 -3.78
C ASP A 398 -19.61 3.72 -4.64
N LEU A 399 -19.91 3.15 -5.80
CA LEU A 399 -20.90 3.67 -6.73
C LEU A 399 -22.24 2.93 -6.63
N GLY A 400 -22.45 2.13 -5.58
CA GLY A 400 -23.67 1.34 -5.35
C GLY A 400 -23.74 0.04 -6.14
N THR A 401 -23.08 -0.04 -7.30
CA THR A 401 -23.02 -1.25 -8.14
C THR A 401 -21.63 -1.83 -8.27
N ARG A 402 -20.62 -1.07 -7.89
CA ARG A 402 -19.21 -1.44 -7.92
C ARG A 402 -18.38 -0.46 -7.12
N PHE A 403 -17.23 -0.90 -6.67
CA PHE A 403 -16.14 0.01 -6.28
C PHE A 403 -15.44 0.58 -7.52
N ARG A 404 -14.96 1.81 -7.38
CA ARG A 404 -14.12 2.47 -8.38
C ARG A 404 -12.86 3.01 -7.71
N LEU A 405 -11.70 2.57 -8.20
CA LEU A 405 -10.43 3.18 -7.85
C LEU A 405 -10.16 4.34 -8.81
N ILE A 406 -9.86 5.50 -8.25
CA ILE A 406 -9.51 6.72 -8.97
C ILE A 406 -8.08 7.05 -8.56
N ILE A 407 -7.21 7.27 -9.53
CA ILE A 407 -5.79 7.58 -9.28
C ILE A 407 -5.43 8.79 -10.12
N ASN A 408 -4.76 9.75 -9.52
CA ASN A 408 -4.16 10.87 -10.22
C ASN A 408 -2.69 11.01 -9.82
N SER A 409 -1.80 11.11 -10.81
CA SER A 409 -0.43 11.54 -10.58
C SER A 409 -0.43 13.02 -10.20
N VAL A 410 0.37 13.37 -9.21
CA VAL A 410 0.47 14.75 -8.71
C VAL A 410 1.93 15.16 -8.58
N ASP A 411 2.20 16.45 -8.75
CA ASP A 411 3.51 17.05 -8.51
C ASP A 411 3.44 17.95 -7.26
N CYS A 412 4.02 17.45 -6.16
CA CYS A 412 4.06 18.18 -4.90
C CYS A 412 5.11 19.29 -4.96
N LYS A 413 4.69 20.48 -4.63
CA LYS A 413 5.48 21.71 -4.67
C LYS A 413 5.63 22.30 -3.28
N LYS A 414 6.65 23.12 -3.13
CA LYS A 414 6.83 23.88 -1.88
C LYS A 414 5.69 24.89 -1.74
N VAL A 415 5.11 24.96 -0.54
CA VAL A 415 4.17 26.02 -0.19
C VAL A 415 4.88 27.38 -0.32
N GLU A 416 4.31 28.29 -1.10
CA GLU A 416 5.00 29.54 -1.51
C GLU A 416 5.28 30.47 -0.32
N LYS A 417 4.37 30.50 0.65
CA LYS A 417 4.46 31.39 1.82
C LYS A 417 4.04 30.66 3.09
N PRO A 418 4.66 31.00 4.23
CA PRO A 418 4.19 30.50 5.52
C PRO A 418 2.71 30.86 5.77
N MET A 419 1.98 29.96 6.41
CA MET A 419 0.58 30.15 6.82
C MET A 419 0.47 30.12 8.36
N PRO A 420 0.94 31.16 9.06
CA PRO A 420 1.11 31.15 10.52
C PRO A 420 -0.20 31.00 11.29
N LYS A 421 -1.34 31.26 10.65
CA LYS A 421 -2.68 31.13 11.25
C LYS A 421 -3.34 29.77 10.94
N LEU A 422 -2.70 28.93 10.15
CA LEU A 422 -3.16 27.58 9.83
C LEU A 422 -2.32 26.55 10.59
N PRO A 423 -2.76 26.11 11.79
CA PRO A 423 -1.93 25.28 12.68
C PRO A 423 -2.11 23.79 12.36
N VAL A 424 -1.93 23.39 11.10
CA VAL A 424 -2.03 22.00 10.64
C VAL A 424 -0.89 21.65 9.71
N ALA A 425 -0.64 20.36 9.55
CA ALA A 425 0.26 19.88 8.52
C ALA A 425 -0.33 20.13 7.13
N THR A 426 0.51 20.51 6.17
CA THR A 426 0.06 20.87 4.82
C THR A 426 0.93 20.28 3.74
N ALA A 427 0.32 19.97 2.60
CA ALA A 427 0.99 19.74 1.33
C ALA A 427 0.38 20.68 0.27
N PHE A 428 1.08 20.84 -0.84
CA PHE A 428 0.56 21.58 -1.98
C PHE A 428 0.97 20.85 -3.25
N TRP A 429 0.01 20.46 -4.07
CA TRP A 429 0.32 19.79 -5.31
C TRP A 429 -0.48 20.28 -6.51
N THR A 430 0.06 20.01 -7.70
CA THR A 430 -0.67 20.19 -8.94
C THR A 430 -0.99 18.81 -9.51
N PRO A 431 -2.29 18.48 -9.73
CA PRO A 431 -2.68 17.27 -10.44
C PRO A 431 -2.15 17.28 -11.88
N GLU A 432 -1.76 16.12 -12.39
CA GLU A 432 -1.39 15.98 -13.79
C GLU A 432 -2.63 15.74 -14.68
N PRO A 433 -2.65 16.25 -15.92
CA PRO A 433 -1.61 17.07 -16.57
C PRO A 433 -1.60 18.54 -16.15
N ASN A 434 -2.61 19.01 -15.45
CA ASN A 434 -2.77 20.34 -14.85
C ASN A 434 -3.99 20.37 -13.93
N LEU A 435 -4.08 21.40 -13.06
CA LEU A 435 -5.15 21.51 -12.07
C LEU A 435 -6.55 21.43 -12.69
N LYS A 436 -6.79 22.15 -13.80
CA LYS A 436 -8.13 22.21 -14.40
C LYS A 436 -8.59 20.84 -14.87
N THR A 437 -7.76 20.16 -15.67
CA THR A 437 -8.09 18.83 -16.20
C THR A 437 -8.18 17.79 -15.10
N GLY A 438 -7.25 17.80 -14.14
CA GLY A 438 -7.22 16.85 -13.02
C GLY A 438 -8.45 17.00 -12.13
N ALA A 439 -8.81 18.25 -11.75
CA ALA A 439 -9.98 18.51 -10.91
C ALA A 439 -11.30 18.17 -11.61
N GLU A 440 -11.46 18.55 -12.90
CA GLU A 440 -12.65 18.18 -13.69
C GLU A 440 -12.79 16.64 -13.79
N ALA A 441 -11.71 15.94 -14.08
CA ALA A 441 -11.70 14.48 -14.22
C ALA A 441 -11.98 13.79 -12.86
N TRP A 442 -11.41 14.28 -11.77
CA TRP A 442 -11.65 13.76 -10.42
C TRP A 442 -13.12 13.83 -10.03
N ILE A 443 -13.75 15.00 -10.23
CA ILE A 443 -15.16 15.21 -9.94
C ILE A 443 -16.05 14.33 -10.85
N LEU A 444 -15.76 14.26 -12.14
CA LEU A 444 -16.51 13.42 -13.09
C LEU A 444 -16.37 11.92 -12.79
N ALA A 445 -15.24 11.49 -12.26
CA ALA A 445 -15.02 10.12 -11.81
C ALA A 445 -15.75 9.80 -10.50
N GLY A 446 -16.21 10.78 -9.75
CA GLY A 446 -16.83 10.66 -8.43
C GLY A 446 -15.81 10.58 -7.30
N GLY A 447 -14.61 11.15 -7.49
CA GLY A 447 -13.54 11.15 -6.50
C GLY A 447 -13.95 11.84 -5.21
N ALA A 448 -13.48 11.29 -4.08
CA ALA A 448 -13.71 11.84 -2.76
C ALA A 448 -12.83 13.08 -2.51
N HIS A 449 -13.19 13.88 -1.49
CA HIS A 449 -12.30 14.88 -0.92
C HIS A 449 -11.19 14.24 -0.06
N HIS A 450 -11.42 13.05 0.46
CA HIS A 450 -10.40 12.23 1.12
C HIS A 450 -9.57 11.45 0.10
N THR A 451 -8.25 11.44 0.27
CA THR A 451 -7.32 10.70 -0.56
C THR A 451 -6.31 9.90 0.28
N ALA A 452 -5.91 8.75 -0.24
CA ALA A 452 -4.71 8.07 0.18
C ALA A 452 -3.57 8.56 -0.73
N PHE A 453 -2.58 9.21 -0.16
CA PHE A 453 -1.47 9.82 -0.88
C PHE A 453 -0.17 9.06 -0.64
N SER A 454 0.67 8.91 -1.67
CA SER A 454 2.02 8.36 -1.54
C SER A 454 2.99 8.99 -2.53
N TYR A 455 4.21 9.28 -2.04
CA TYR A 455 5.35 9.62 -2.89
C TYR A 455 6.02 8.40 -3.53
N ASP A 456 5.77 7.21 -3.02
CA ASP A 456 6.61 6.02 -3.25
C ASP A 456 5.95 5.00 -4.19
N LEU A 457 4.68 5.21 -4.54
CA LEU A 457 3.92 4.37 -5.44
C LEU A 457 3.64 5.05 -6.77
N THR A 458 3.34 4.23 -7.78
CA THR A 458 2.97 4.68 -9.12
C THR A 458 1.53 4.31 -9.47
N ALA A 459 0.95 5.01 -10.42
CA ALA A 459 -0.37 4.68 -10.95
C ALA A 459 -0.42 3.25 -11.52
N GLU A 460 0.69 2.77 -12.14
CA GLU A 460 0.80 1.39 -12.62
C GLU A 460 0.65 0.37 -11.49
N GLN A 461 1.35 0.58 -10.36
CA GLN A 461 1.26 -0.33 -9.20
C GLN A 461 -0.15 -0.37 -8.61
N MET A 462 -0.81 0.77 -8.53
CA MET A 462 -2.19 0.83 -8.04
C MET A 462 -3.18 0.21 -9.03
N GLY A 463 -2.95 0.37 -10.35
CA GLY A 463 -3.72 -0.31 -11.37
C GLY A 463 -3.51 -1.83 -11.38
N ASP A 464 -2.28 -2.29 -11.13
CA ASP A 464 -1.97 -3.72 -10.98
C ASP A 464 -2.57 -4.31 -9.68
N TRP A 465 -2.82 -3.49 -8.66
CA TRP A 465 -3.47 -3.92 -7.43
C TRP A 465 -4.99 -4.09 -7.61
N ALA A 466 -5.65 -3.22 -8.40
CA ALA A 466 -7.10 -3.19 -8.62
C ALA A 466 -7.60 -4.34 -9.50
#